data_79d0140ba4ceaf655ec6278195830da7
#
_entry.id   79d0140ba4ceaf655ec6278195830da7
#
_cell.length_a   1.000
_cell.length_b   1.000
_cell.length_c   1.000
_cell.angle_alpha   90.00
_cell.angle_beta   90.00
_cell.angle_gamma   90.00
#
_symmetry.space_group_name_H-M   'P 1'
#
loop_
_entity.id
_entity.type
_entity.pdbx_description
1 polymer ?
#
loop_
_entity_poly.entity_id
_entity_poly.type
_entity_poly.pdbx_seq_one_letter_code
_entity_poly.pdbx_strand_id
1 'polypeptide(L)'
;MLKTIKFRFHVGYFLIAISLFLIEVLIAKYVTGWVRSYLGDVLVVMLIYSTMMTVIELNKKLVVLLTLVLAFAIEFSQYVKLAELLGFEKGSVAYIVLGNTFSIEDLVCYVLGGFIILIIEPMFSKYVVLKSKIY
;
A
#
# COMPACT_ATOMS: atom_id res chain seq x y z
N MET A 1 2.95 11.59 -21.45
CA MET A 1 3.97 12.61 -21.14
C MET A 1 4.36 12.53 -19.68
N LEU A 2 5.63 12.36 -19.42
CA LEU A 2 6.13 12.24 -18.05
C LEU A 2 6.21 13.64 -17.43
N LYS A 3 5.37 13.91 -16.45
CA LYS A 3 5.50 15.14 -15.68
C LYS A 3 6.68 15.01 -14.74
N THR A 4 7.37 16.10 -14.50
CA THR A 4 8.43 16.14 -13.49
C THR A 4 7.84 15.75 -12.13
N ILE A 5 8.47 14.80 -11.46
CA ILE A 5 8.04 14.37 -10.14
C ILE A 5 8.35 15.48 -9.14
N LYS A 6 7.32 15.94 -8.43
CA LYS A 6 7.49 16.93 -7.38
C LYS A 6 7.39 16.22 -6.03
N PHE A 7 8.24 16.61 -5.10
CA PHE A 7 8.23 16.10 -3.75
C PHE A 7 7.63 17.14 -2.83
N ARG A 8 6.68 16.70 -1.99
CA ARG A 8 6.06 17.54 -0.98
C ARG A 8 5.62 16.64 0.17
N PHE A 9 5.34 17.24 1.32
CA PHE A 9 4.78 16.50 2.45
C PHE A 9 3.30 16.85 2.59
N HIS A 10 2.43 15.84 2.46
CA HIS A 10 0.98 16.02 2.57
C HIS A 10 0.49 15.35 3.86
N VAL A 11 0.10 16.19 4.83
CA VAL A 11 -0.29 15.74 6.17
C VAL A 11 -1.52 14.81 6.13
N GLY A 12 -2.49 15.09 5.26
CA GLY A 12 -3.70 14.27 5.15
C GLY A 12 -3.38 12.82 4.78
N TYR A 13 -2.56 12.63 3.76
CA TYR A 13 -2.15 11.28 3.35
C TYR A 13 -1.25 10.63 4.39
N PHE A 14 -0.42 11.41 5.05
CA PHE A 14 0.42 10.91 6.13
C PHE A 14 -0.40 10.33 7.28
N LEU A 15 -1.46 11.04 7.69
CA LEU A 15 -2.35 10.56 8.74
C LEU A 15 -3.09 9.30 8.33
N ILE A 16 -3.51 9.22 7.07
CA ILE A 16 -4.14 8.00 6.54
C ILE A 16 -3.14 6.84 6.55
N ALA A 17 -1.91 7.09 6.12
CA ALA A 17 -0.88 6.06 6.09
C ALA A 17 -0.60 5.51 7.50
N ILE A 18 -0.47 6.39 8.49
CA ILE A 18 -0.26 5.97 9.87
C ILE A 18 -1.46 5.18 10.39
N SER A 19 -2.69 5.65 10.10
CA SER A 19 -3.91 4.95 10.51
C SER A 19 -3.98 3.56 9.92
N LEU A 20 -3.69 3.43 8.62
CA LEU A 20 -3.69 2.14 7.94
C LEU A 20 -2.60 1.22 8.50
N PHE A 21 -1.43 1.75 8.79
CA PHE A 21 -0.34 0.98 9.39
C PHE A 21 -0.76 0.41 10.75
N LEU A 22 -1.38 1.25 11.59
CA LEU A 22 -1.85 0.79 12.91
C LEU A 22 -2.93 -0.27 12.77
N ILE A 23 -3.86 -0.10 11.81
CA ILE A 23 -4.90 -1.11 11.55
C ILE A 23 -4.25 -2.42 11.10
N GLU A 24 -3.24 -2.36 10.22
CA GLU A 24 -2.50 -3.54 9.77
C GLU A 24 -1.86 -4.28 10.95
N VAL A 25 -1.24 -3.55 11.87
CA VAL A 25 -0.62 -4.13 13.05
C VAL A 25 -1.67 -4.82 13.92
N LEU A 26 -2.83 -4.17 14.12
CA LEU A 26 -3.92 -4.76 14.91
C LEU A 26 -4.48 -6.01 14.25
N ILE A 27 -4.65 -6.00 12.93
CA ILE A 27 -5.12 -7.16 12.19
C ILE A 27 -4.11 -8.31 12.32
N ALA A 28 -2.84 -8.03 12.16
CA ALA A 28 -1.79 -9.03 12.28
C ALA A 28 -1.76 -9.67 13.67
N LYS A 29 -2.10 -8.89 14.70
CA LYS A 29 -2.02 -9.34 16.08
C LYS A 29 -3.27 -10.08 16.55
N TYR A 30 -4.45 -9.63 16.14
CA TYR A 30 -5.71 -10.11 16.72
C TYR A 30 -6.61 -10.88 15.75
N VAL A 31 -6.39 -10.78 14.44
CA VAL A 31 -7.21 -11.46 13.43
C VAL A 31 -6.41 -12.64 12.88
N THR A 32 -7.10 -13.77 12.64
CA THR A 32 -6.48 -14.98 12.11
C THR A 32 -7.21 -15.49 10.87
N GLY A 33 -6.59 -16.42 10.15
CA GLY A 33 -7.18 -17.10 9.03
C GLY A 33 -7.18 -16.28 7.75
N TRP A 34 -8.11 -16.61 6.86
CA TRP A 34 -8.18 -15.98 5.53
C TRP A 34 -8.56 -14.50 5.60
N VAL A 35 -9.34 -14.10 6.60
CA VAL A 35 -9.72 -12.69 6.78
C VAL A 35 -8.47 -11.84 6.98
N ARG A 36 -7.54 -12.30 7.80
CA ARG A 36 -6.28 -11.61 8.02
C ARG A 36 -5.51 -11.44 6.71
N SER A 37 -5.38 -12.52 5.94
CA SER A 37 -4.62 -12.49 4.70
C SER A 37 -5.24 -11.56 3.67
N TYR A 38 -6.52 -11.72 3.38
CA TYR A 38 -7.18 -10.96 2.33
C TYR A 38 -7.34 -9.49 2.69
N LEU A 39 -7.80 -9.21 3.90
CA LEU A 39 -7.98 -7.84 4.36
C LEU A 39 -6.63 -7.12 4.45
N GLY A 40 -5.61 -7.81 4.95
CA GLY A 40 -4.26 -7.26 5.01
C GLY A 40 -3.73 -6.88 3.65
N ASP A 41 -3.92 -7.72 2.63
CA ASP A 41 -3.44 -7.46 1.28
C ASP A 41 -4.15 -6.26 0.63
N VAL A 42 -5.46 -6.15 0.84
CA VAL A 42 -6.21 -4.99 0.34
C VAL A 42 -5.71 -3.71 1.02
N LEU A 43 -5.54 -3.74 2.32
CA LEU A 43 -5.11 -2.58 3.08
C LEU A 43 -3.66 -2.19 2.81
N VAL A 44 -2.78 -3.16 2.50
CA VAL A 44 -1.38 -2.86 2.22
C VAL A 44 -1.23 -2.02 0.95
N VAL A 45 -2.06 -2.28 -0.06
CA VAL A 45 -2.08 -1.46 -1.28
C VAL A 45 -2.47 -0.02 -0.95
N MET A 46 -3.50 0.15 -0.12
CA MET A 46 -3.92 1.48 0.32
C MET A 46 -2.83 2.16 1.15
N LEU A 47 -2.12 1.41 1.98
CA LEU A 47 -1.00 1.93 2.78
C LEU A 47 0.14 2.40 1.87
N ILE A 48 0.54 1.61 0.89
CA ILE A 48 1.60 1.97 -0.06
C ILE A 48 1.20 3.24 -0.82
N TYR A 49 -0.04 3.28 -1.33
CA TYR A 49 -0.56 4.44 -2.04
C TYR A 49 -0.51 5.69 -1.18
N SER A 50 -1.01 5.62 0.05
CA SER A 50 -1.04 6.76 0.96
C SER A 50 0.37 7.23 1.31
N THR A 51 1.30 6.29 1.49
CA THR A 51 2.69 6.62 1.78
C THR A 51 3.32 7.35 0.59
N MET A 52 3.09 6.87 -0.63
CA MET A 52 3.59 7.53 -1.83
C MET A 52 3.00 8.93 -1.99
N MET A 53 1.68 9.07 -1.78
CA MET A 53 1.01 10.36 -1.89
C MET A 53 1.42 11.35 -0.80
N THR A 54 1.96 10.86 0.31
CA THR A 54 2.48 11.72 1.37
C THR A 54 3.66 12.55 0.88
N VAL A 55 4.51 11.98 0.04
CA VAL A 55 5.78 12.62 -0.36
C VAL A 55 5.85 12.98 -1.83
N ILE A 56 4.99 12.40 -2.68
CA ILE A 56 5.05 12.58 -4.14
C ILE A 56 3.79 13.30 -4.61
N GLU A 57 3.99 14.30 -5.47
CA GLU A 57 2.89 14.99 -6.16
C GLU A 57 2.87 14.53 -7.61
N LEU A 58 1.96 13.61 -7.93
CA LEU A 58 1.78 13.05 -9.27
C LEU A 58 0.29 12.82 -9.53
N ASN A 59 -0.01 12.53 -10.80
CA ASN A 59 -1.36 12.09 -11.17
C ASN A 59 -1.76 10.87 -10.33
N LYS A 60 -2.93 10.93 -9.73
CA LYS A 60 -3.40 9.90 -8.80
C LYS A 60 -3.52 8.52 -9.45
N LYS A 61 -4.01 8.47 -10.69
CA LYS A 61 -4.10 7.21 -11.43
C LYS A 61 -2.73 6.60 -11.67
N LEU A 62 -1.73 7.43 -11.94
CA LEU A 62 -0.35 6.97 -12.11
C LEU A 62 0.20 6.41 -10.80
N VAL A 63 -0.09 7.08 -9.67
CA VAL A 63 0.35 6.59 -8.36
C VAL A 63 -0.31 5.25 -8.02
N VAL A 64 -1.59 5.07 -8.36
CA VAL A 64 -2.26 3.77 -8.18
C VAL A 64 -1.55 2.69 -9.00
N LEU A 65 -1.22 3.00 -10.25
CA LEU A 65 -0.50 2.05 -11.11
C LEU A 65 0.87 1.70 -10.52
N LEU A 66 1.62 2.71 -10.08
CA LEU A 66 2.92 2.48 -9.45
C LEU A 66 2.79 1.65 -8.17
N THR A 67 1.75 1.88 -7.39
CA THR A 67 1.46 1.10 -6.19
C THR A 67 1.24 -0.37 -6.53
N LEU A 68 0.44 -0.64 -7.56
CA LEU A 68 0.18 -2.01 -7.99
C LEU A 68 1.43 -2.68 -8.54
N VAL A 69 2.24 -1.94 -9.30
CA VAL A 69 3.51 -2.46 -9.81
C VAL A 69 4.42 -2.85 -8.63
N LEU A 70 4.51 -2.00 -7.63
CA LEU A 70 5.33 -2.27 -6.45
C LEU A 70 4.78 -3.48 -5.66
N ALA A 71 3.46 -3.56 -5.46
CA ALA A 71 2.85 -4.68 -4.76
C ALA A 71 3.08 -6.00 -5.51
N PHE A 72 2.95 -5.99 -6.84
CA PHE A 72 3.20 -7.17 -7.66
C PHE A 72 4.69 -7.55 -7.64
N ALA A 73 5.58 -6.56 -7.60
CA ALA A 73 7.01 -6.81 -7.48
C ALA A 73 7.36 -7.51 -6.17
N ILE A 74 6.73 -7.09 -5.07
CA ILE A 74 6.89 -7.75 -3.77
C ILE A 74 6.40 -9.20 -3.85
N GLU A 75 5.23 -9.42 -4.46
CA GLU A 75 4.66 -10.76 -4.60
C GLU A 75 5.56 -11.65 -5.47
N PHE A 76 6.10 -11.09 -6.55
CA PHE A 76 7.05 -11.81 -7.39
C PHE A 76 8.33 -12.16 -6.62
N SER A 77 8.79 -11.26 -5.75
CA SER A 77 9.94 -11.55 -4.90
C SER A 77 9.68 -12.71 -3.95
N GLN A 78 8.44 -12.84 -3.49
CA GLN A 78 8.03 -13.97 -2.66
C GLN A 78 7.97 -15.27 -3.47
N TYR A 79 7.55 -15.19 -4.72
CA TYR A 79 7.54 -16.34 -5.63
C TYR A 79 8.94 -16.92 -5.83
N VAL A 80 9.95 -16.07 -6.01
CA VAL A 80 11.34 -16.51 -6.19
C VAL A 80 12.07 -16.69 -4.86
N LYS A 81 11.40 -16.48 -3.73
CA LYS A 81 11.96 -16.59 -2.38
C LYS A 81 13.19 -15.71 -2.18
N LEU A 82 13.04 -14.45 -2.58
CA LEU A 82 14.14 -13.48 -2.57
C LEU A 82 14.74 -13.32 -1.17
N ALA A 83 13.91 -13.34 -0.12
CA ALA A 83 14.39 -13.20 1.25
C ALA A 83 15.42 -14.28 1.61
N GLU A 84 15.15 -15.52 1.21
CA GLU A 84 16.09 -16.64 1.42
C GLU A 84 17.33 -16.50 0.55
N LEU A 85 17.16 -16.09 -0.72
CA LEU A 85 18.28 -15.88 -1.64
C LEU A 85 19.24 -14.80 -1.15
N LEU A 86 18.70 -13.75 -0.49
CA LEU A 86 19.52 -12.66 0.08
C LEU A 86 20.12 -13.04 1.42
N GLY A 87 19.80 -14.20 1.97
CA GLY A 87 20.39 -14.69 3.21
C GLY A 87 19.77 -14.12 4.47
N PHE A 88 18.58 -13.55 4.40
CA PHE A 88 17.89 -13.06 5.58
C PHE A 88 17.46 -14.22 6.48
N GLU A 89 17.63 -14.06 7.76
CA GLU A 89 17.23 -15.07 8.74
C GLU A 89 15.72 -15.15 8.87
N LYS A 90 15.19 -16.37 9.03
CA LYS A 90 13.77 -16.59 9.28
C LYS A 90 13.40 -15.89 10.59
N GLY A 91 12.29 -15.14 10.56
CA GLY A 91 11.83 -14.38 11.70
C GLY A 91 12.40 -12.98 11.81
N SER A 92 13.39 -12.61 10.99
CA SER A 92 13.88 -11.23 10.93
C SER A 92 12.81 -10.32 10.32
N VAL A 93 12.86 -9.02 10.63
CA VAL A 93 11.91 -8.05 10.09
C VAL A 93 12.00 -8.04 8.56
N ALA A 94 13.21 -8.06 8.00
CA ALA A 94 13.40 -8.07 6.56
C ALA A 94 12.77 -9.32 5.91
N TYR A 95 12.93 -10.48 6.53
CA TYR A 95 12.33 -11.72 6.03
C TYR A 95 10.81 -11.65 6.06
N ILE A 96 10.24 -11.13 7.16
CA ILE A 96 8.78 -11.01 7.32
C ILE A 96 8.21 -10.02 6.30
N VAL A 97 8.87 -8.88 6.09
CA VAL A 97 8.42 -7.85 5.14
C VAL A 97 8.44 -8.37 3.72
N LEU A 98 9.52 -9.00 3.30
CA LEU A 98 9.62 -9.58 1.95
C LEU A 98 8.72 -10.79 1.80
N GLY A 99 8.60 -11.62 2.86
CA GLY A 99 7.81 -12.83 2.82
C GLY A 99 8.44 -13.91 1.95
N ASN A 100 7.85 -15.11 1.97
CA ASN A 100 8.33 -16.22 1.15
C ASN A 100 7.20 -17.10 0.60
N THR A 101 5.95 -16.64 0.70
CA THR A 101 4.78 -17.37 0.19
C THR A 101 4.11 -16.58 -0.92
N PHE A 102 4.08 -17.14 -2.11
CA PHE A 102 3.38 -16.56 -3.25
C PHE A 102 1.93 -17.06 -3.27
N SER A 103 0.99 -16.16 -3.60
CA SER A 103 -0.42 -16.51 -3.76
C SER A 103 -1.04 -15.66 -4.87
N ILE A 104 -1.73 -16.32 -5.79
CA ILE A 104 -2.51 -15.62 -6.83
C ILE A 104 -3.64 -14.83 -6.19
N GLU A 105 -4.18 -15.31 -5.09
CA GLU A 105 -5.24 -14.63 -4.34
C GLU A 105 -4.76 -13.28 -3.82
N ASP A 106 -3.49 -13.17 -3.42
CA ASP A 106 -2.90 -11.91 -2.99
C ASP A 106 -2.90 -10.88 -4.13
N LEU A 107 -2.59 -11.33 -5.36
CA LEU A 107 -2.63 -10.44 -6.52
C LEU A 107 -4.05 -9.91 -6.77
N VAL A 108 -5.05 -10.75 -6.61
CA VAL A 108 -6.47 -10.33 -6.75
C VAL A 108 -6.80 -9.29 -5.67
N CYS A 109 -6.36 -9.52 -4.44
CA CYS A 109 -6.58 -8.57 -3.34
C CYS A 109 -5.90 -7.22 -3.61
N TYR A 110 -4.70 -7.23 -4.19
CA TYR A 110 -4.01 -6.00 -4.56
C TYR A 110 -4.80 -5.21 -5.60
N VAL A 111 -5.32 -5.88 -6.62
CA VAL A 111 -6.15 -5.24 -7.65
C VAL A 111 -7.43 -4.66 -7.03
N LEU A 112 -8.07 -5.41 -6.14
CA LEU A 112 -9.24 -4.91 -5.42
C LEU A 112 -8.91 -3.66 -4.60
N GLY A 113 -7.76 -3.65 -3.92
CA GLY A 113 -7.28 -2.47 -3.20
C GLY A 113 -7.12 -1.27 -4.11
N GLY A 114 -6.54 -1.48 -5.30
CA GLY A 114 -6.40 -0.44 -6.32
C GLY A 114 -7.75 0.13 -6.76
N PHE A 115 -8.75 -0.72 -7.00
CA PHE A 115 -10.09 -0.27 -7.35
C PHE A 115 -10.73 0.54 -6.23
N ILE A 116 -10.58 0.09 -4.99
CA ILE A 116 -11.09 0.82 -3.82
C ILE A 116 -10.47 2.21 -3.77
N ILE A 117 -9.17 2.34 -4.01
CA ILE A 117 -8.49 3.63 -4.04
C ILE A 117 -9.10 4.52 -5.13
N LEU A 118 -9.32 3.98 -6.33
CA LEU A 118 -9.90 4.75 -7.44
C LEU A 118 -11.30 5.25 -7.14
N ILE A 119 -12.06 4.51 -6.32
CA ILE A 119 -13.41 4.91 -5.90
C ILE A 119 -13.36 5.95 -4.80
N ILE A 120 -12.50 5.76 -3.81
CA ILE A 120 -12.43 6.61 -2.61
C ILE A 120 -11.68 7.92 -2.89
N GLU A 121 -10.66 7.89 -3.73
CA GLU A 121 -9.77 9.03 -3.95
C GLU A 121 -10.50 10.31 -4.37
N PRO A 122 -11.44 10.29 -5.32
CA PRO A 122 -12.16 11.51 -5.67
C PRO A 122 -12.92 12.11 -4.48
N MET A 123 -13.48 11.27 -3.63
CA MET A 123 -14.19 11.72 -2.41
C MET A 123 -13.23 12.36 -1.43
N PHE A 124 -12.07 11.74 -1.22
CA PHE A 124 -11.05 12.25 -0.31
C PHE A 124 -10.45 13.56 -0.82
N SER A 125 -10.14 13.65 -2.11
CA SER A 125 -9.62 14.86 -2.73
C SER A 125 -10.59 16.02 -2.58
N LYS A 126 -11.88 15.76 -2.81
CA LYS A 126 -12.91 16.77 -2.66
C LYS A 126 -12.98 17.29 -1.24
N TYR A 127 -12.91 16.39 -0.26
CA TYR A 127 -12.89 16.76 1.15
C TYR A 127 -11.69 17.63 1.49
N VAL A 128 -10.50 17.26 1.05
CA VAL A 128 -9.28 18.00 1.32
C VAL A 128 -9.33 19.38 0.69
N VAL A 129 -9.83 19.52 -0.54
CA VAL A 129 -9.96 20.80 -1.22
C VAL A 129 -10.95 21.71 -0.47
N LEU A 130 -12.11 21.16 -0.06
CA LEU A 130 -13.08 21.93 0.73
C LEU A 130 -12.50 22.43 2.05
N LYS A 131 -11.76 21.55 2.74
CA LYS A 131 -11.15 21.92 4.01
C LYS A 131 -10.10 23.01 3.84
N SER A 132 -9.31 22.95 2.76
CA SER A 132 -8.30 23.97 2.49
C SER A 132 -8.90 25.33 2.16
N LYS A 133 -10.12 25.38 1.61
CA LYS A 133 -10.83 26.63 1.32
C LYS A 133 -11.40 27.28 2.57
N ILE A 134 -11.65 26.50 3.61
CA ILE A 134 -12.18 26.99 4.88
C ILE A 134 -11.09 27.69 5.71
N TYR A 135 -9.85 27.22 5.57
CA TYR A 135 -8.69 27.78 6.24
C TYR A 135 -7.86 28.64 5.29
#